data_808e6ae075114ab79cb903b14468b1fb
#
_entry.id   808e6ae075114ab79cb903b14468b1fb
#
_cell.length_a   1.000
_cell.length_b   1.000
_cell.length_c   1.000
_cell.angle_alpha   90.00
_cell.angle_beta   90.00
_cell.angle_gamma   90.00
#
_symmetry.space_group_name_H-M   'P 1'
#
loop_
_entity.id
_entity.type
_entity.pdbx_description
1 polymer ?
#
loop_
_entity_poly.entity_id
_entity_poly.type
_entity_poly.pdbx_seq_one_letter_code
_entity_poly.pdbx_strand_id
1 'polypeptide(L)'
;MKNKLQITLTTILLCCSSLIAQNNQISLNSGYTNQSFFSMQNGEAQNIPNDDWDLAFSTDAFSSSIRINDGKGVELYTYHLGDTSSWNNINNSTPNILINPMYNSDTDWGYGAFDTNQTGGFDYGWGVYNLQNHHIIGDSLFLIKSINGNWKKLWLEKKVSGEYQFKYANLDGTNEISQNILATNYADKRFIYFSLDNNIVMDREPISSEWDITFTKYITLVQGMPYAVTGVLSNVGIEVAQADNVSSPLNYTDYTAHNFEQTINTIGYDWKSYQGSYVVDPNRCYFV
;
A
#
# COMPACT_ATOMS: atom_id res chain seq x y z
N MET A 1 -61.94 -50.12 8.89
CA MET A 1 -61.09 -49.11 8.30
C MET A 1 -59.81 -49.03 9.11
N LYS A 2 -58.71 -49.49 8.53
CA LYS A 2 -57.35 -49.49 9.18
C LYS A 2 -56.56 -48.34 8.59
N ASN A 3 -56.33 -47.28 9.37
CA ASN A 3 -55.45 -46.20 8.98
C ASN A 3 -54.00 -46.66 9.09
N LYS A 4 -53.31 -46.66 7.96
CA LYS A 4 -51.85 -46.86 7.93
C LYS A 4 -51.19 -45.48 8.11
N LEU A 5 -50.45 -45.34 9.22
CA LEU A 5 -49.61 -44.19 9.47
C LEU A 5 -48.29 -44.38 8.66
N GLN A 6 -48.10 -43.55 7.65
CA GLN A 6 -46.84 -43.49 6.89
C GLN A 6 -45.89 -42.54 7.60
N ILE A 7 -44.83 -43.04 8.18
CA ILE A 7 -43.72 -42.27 8.75
C ILE A 7 -42.69 -42.04 7.63
N THR A 8 -42.59 -40.79 7.17
CA THR A 8 -41.58 -40.37 6.22
C THR A 8 -40.32 -40.03 7.03
N LEU A 9 -39.30 -40.87 6.92
CA LEU A 9 -37.98 -40.61 7.53
C LEU A 9 -37.18 -39.68 6.62
N THR A 10 -37.05 -38.40 7.01
CA THR A 10 -36.22 -37.44 6.30
C THR A 10 -34.79 -37.62 6.80
N THR A 11 -33.94 -38.21 5.97
CA THR A 11 -32.50 -38.34 6.23
C THR A 11 -31.86 -36.99 5.98
N ILE A 12 -31.46 -36.27 7.02
CA ILE A 12 -30.62 -35.09 6.94
C ILE A 12 -29.19 -35.55 6.66
N LEU A 13 -28.75 -35.37 5.42
CA LEU A 13 -27.35 -35.59 5.04
C LEU A 13 -26.53 -34.43 5.59
N LEU A 14 -25.86 -34.62 6.73
CA LEU A 14 -24.83 -33.69 7.22
C LEU A 14 -23.63 -33.89 6.30
N CYS A 15 -23.45 -32.94 5.35
CA CYS A 15 -22.16 -32.81 4.67
C CYS A 15 -21.15 -32.22 5.68
N CYS A 16 -20.40 -33.11 6.33
CA CYS A 16 -19.15 -32.73 7.00
C CYS A 16 -18.16 -32.34 5.88
N SER A 17 -18.09 -31.06 5.54
CA SER A 17 -16.94 -30.51 4.82
C SER A 17 -15.74 -30.66 5.77
N SER A 18 -14.86 -31.60 5.49
CA SER A 18 -13.56 -31.66 6.13
C SER A 18 -12.83 -30.36 5.73
N LEU A 19 -12.56 -29.47 6.69
CA LEU A 19 -11.65 -28.36 6.51
C LEU A 19 -10.27 -28.96 6.30
N ILE A 20 -9.86 -29.10 5.04
CA ILE A 20 -8.49 -29.45 4.68
C ILE A 20 -7.70 -28.16 4.77
N ALA A 21 -6.68 -28.12 5.62
CA ALA A 21 -5.73 -27.01 5.63
C ALA A 21 -5.14 -26.84 4.22
N GLN A 22 -5.35 -25.68 3.62
CA GLN A 22 -4.87 -25.38 2.28
C GLN A 22 -3.45 -24.80 2.38
N ASN A 23 -2.49 -25.48 1.75
CA ASN A 23 -1.15 -24.94 1.59
C ASN A 23 -1.09 -24.08 0.33
N ASN A 24 -0.84 -22.78 0.48
CA ASN A 24 -0.60 -21.87 -0.63
C ASN A 24 0.89 -21.52 -0.67
N GLN A 25 1.44 -21.40 -1.88
CA GLN A 25 2.80 -20.97 -2.10
C GLN A 25 2.77 -19.66 -2.91
N ILE A 26 3.33 -18.60 -2.33
CA ILE A 26 3.45 -17.28 -2.98
C ILE A 26 4.92 -17.07 -3.40
N SER A 27 5.12 -16.63 -4.63
CA SER A 27 6.46 -16.27 -5.12
C SER A 27 6.51 -14.78 -5.48
N LEU A 28 7.44 -14.07 -4.86
CA LEU A 28 7.74 -12.66 -5.22
C LEU A 28 8.88 -12.57 -6.24
N ASN A 29 9.29 -13.69 -6.81
CA ASN A 29 10.43 -13.84 -7.71
C ASN A 29 11.79 -13.44 -7.09
N SER A 30 12.88 -13.73 -7.80
CA SER A 30 14.23 -13.35 -7.37
C SER A 30 14.36 -11.82 -7.32
N GLY A 31 14.95 -11.29 -6.25
CA GLY A 31 15.08 -9.85 -6.03
C GLY A 31 13.76 -9.18 -5.61
N TYR A 32 12.73 -9.96 -5.29
CA TYR A 32 11.40 -9.46 -4.90
C TYR A 32 10.84 -8.49 -5.96
N THR A 33 10.91 -8.92 -7.23
CA THR A 33 10.44 -8.12 -8.37
C THR A 33 8.94 -8.07 -8.49
N ASN A 34 8.23 -8.96 -7.79
CA ASN A 34 6.78 -9.02 -7.80
C ASN A 34 6.17 -8.62 -6.45
N GLN A 35 4.91 -8.23 -6.53
CA GLN A 35 3.96 -8.08 -5.43
C GLN A 35 2.83 -9.08 -5.65
N SER A 36 2.34 -9.72 -4.59
CA SER A 36 1.21 -10.64 -4.66
C SER A 36 0.08 -10.16 -3.77
N PHE A 37 -1.12 -10.11 -4.30
CA PHE A 37 -2.38 -9.89 -3.59
C PHE A 37 -3.05 -11.22 -3.34
N PHE A 38 -3.49 -11.46 -2.12
CA PHE A 38 -3.99 -12.75 -1.69
C PHE A 38 -5.32 -12.62 -0.94
N SER A 39 -6.29 -13.46 -1.30
CA SER A 39 -7.54 -13.64 -0.57
C SER A 39 -7.44 -14.86 0.33
N MET A 40 -7.77 -14.72 1.61
CA MET A 40 -7.81 -15.84 2.56
C MET A 40 -8.82 -16.90 2.14
N GLN A 41 -9.87 -16.50 1.41
CA GLN A 41 -10.89 -17.42 0.91
C GLN A 41 -10.53 -18.08 -0.42
N ASN A 42 -9.95 -17.31 -1.37
CA ASN A 42 -9.83 -17.71 -2.77
C ASN A 42 -8.38 -17.99 -3.22
N GLY A 43 -7.38 -17.70 -2.38
CA GLY A 43 -5.96 -17.84 -2.72
C GLY A 43 -5.38 -16.60 -3.39
N GLU A 44 -4.32 -16.78 -4.20
CA GLU A 44 -3.65 -15.67 -4.88
C GLU A 44 -4.58 -14.99 -5.89
N ALA A 45 -4.97 -13.75 -5.61
CA ALA A 45 -5.84 -12.96 -6.48
C ALA A 45 -5.05 -12.39 -7.67
N GLN A 46 -3.83 -11.92 -7.43
CA GLN A 46 -2.97 -11.37 -8.48
C GLN A 46 -1.51 -11.38 -8.04
N ASN A 47 -0.61 -11.67 -9.00
CA ASN A 47 0.84 -11.59 -8.82
C ASN A 47 1.43 -10.79 -9.98
N ILE A 48 2.00 -9.62 -9.69
CA ILE A 48 2.37 -8.63 -10.71
C ILE A 48 3.75 -8.03 -10.45
N PRO A 49 4.44 -7.50 -11.47
CA PRO A 49 5.66 -6.74 -11.29
C PRO A 49 5.48 -5.61 -10.27
N ASN A 50 6.50 -5.35 -9.46
CA ASN A 50 6.51 -4.29 -8.45
C ASN A 50 7.67 -3.30 -8.64
N ASP A 51 8.27 -3.30 -9.81
CA ASP A 51 9.38 -2.43 -10.20
C ASP A 51 9.05 -1.59 -11.46
N ASP A 52 7.78 -1.32 -11.68
CA ASP A 52 7.25 -0.64 -12.85
C ASP A 52 6.51 0.67 -12.55
N TRP A 53 6.36 1.06 -11.27
CA TRP A 53 5.60 2.23 -10.85
C TRP A 53 6.37 3.12 -9.88
N ASP A 54 6.00 4.41 -9.84
CA ASP A 54 6.62 5.42 -8.99
C ASP A 54 5.65 5.99 -7.95
N LEU A 55 4.42 6.32 -8.38
CA LEU A 55 3.38 6.96 -7.57
C LEU A 55 2.13 6.08 -7.50
N ALA A 56 1.42 6.15 -6.37
CA ALA A 56 0.10 5.54 -6.20
C ALA A 56 -0.84 6.55 -5.53
N PHE A 57 -1.91 6.91 -6.23
CA PHE A 57 -2.91 7.87 -5.80
C PHE A 57 -4.10 7.16 -5.20
N SER A 58 -4.54 7.57 -4.00
CA SER A 58 -5.76 7.03 -3.38
C SER A 58 -6.98 7.29 -4.25
N THR A 59 -7.79 6.26 -4.42
CA THR A 59 -9.06 6.32 -5.17
C THR A 59 -10.24 6.71 -4.28
N ASP A 60 -10.06 6.65 -2.96
CA ASP A 60 -11.07 7.06 -1.99
C ASP A 60 -11.39 8.56 -2.15
N ALA A 61 -12.67 8.87 -2.21
CA ALA A 61 -13.15 10.25 -2.38
C ALA A 61 -12.72 11.18 -1.23
N PHE A 62 -12.58 10.64 -0.03
CA PHE A 62 -12.24 11.38 1.20
C PHE A 62 -10.75 11.29 1.57
N SER A 63 -9.96 10.49 0.87
CA SER A 63 -8.51 10.40 1.05
C SER A 63 -7.78 11.19 -0.04
N SER A 64 -6.69 11.84 0.35
CA SER A 64 -5.77 12.50 -0.60
C SER A 64 -4.37 11.91 -0.52
N SER A 65 -4.24 10.75 0.10
CA SER A 65 -2.97 10.06 0.25
C SER A 65 -2.33 9.73 -1.09
N ILE A 66 -1.04 10.01 -1.19
CA ILE A 66 -0.22 9.67 -2.35
C ILE A 66 1.01 8.93 -1.83
N ARG A 67 1.18 7.70 -2.29
CA ARG A 67 2.28 6.82 -1.92
C ARG A 67 3.34 6.78 -3.02
N ILE A 68 4.55 6.41 -2.63
CA ILE A 68 5.66 6.12 -3.55
C ILE A 68 6.06 4.65 -3.45
N ASN A 69 6.79 4.15 -4.42
CA ASN A 69 7.35 2.80 -4.39
C ASN A 69 8.68 2.77 -3.60
N ASP A 70 8.63 3.20 -2.34
CA ASP A 70 9.81 3.34 -1.47
C ASP A 70 10.51 2.01 -1.22
N GLY A 71 9.76 0.92 -1.06
CA GLY A 71 10.32 -0.43 -0.90
C GLY A 71 11.16 -0.90 -2.10
N LYS A 72 11.00 -0.28 -3.25
CA LYS A 72 11.74 -0.58 -4.48
C LYS A 72 12.75 0.51 -4.87
N GLY A 73 12.90 1.54 -4.02
CA GLY A 73 13.95 2.53 -4.14
C GLY A 73 13.53 3.84 -4.80
N VAL A 74 12.23 4.10 -4.93
CA VAL A 74 11.75 5.45 -5.22
C VAL A 74 12.01 6.32 -3.99
N GLU A 75 12.65 7.49 -4.20
CA GLU A 75 12.97 8.43 -3.13
C GLU A 75 12.19 9.73 -3.32
N LEU A 76 11.71 10.30 -2.24
CA LEU A 76 10.92 11.54 -2.24
C LEU A 76 11.46 12.55 -1.23
N TYR A 77 11.52 13.81 -1.63
CA TYR A 77 11.96 14.93 -0.79
C TYR A 77 11.12 16.17 -1.08
N THR A 78 10.82 16.95 -0.06
CA THR A 78 10.28 18.32 -0.26
C THR A 78 11.41 19.28 -0.62
N TYR A 79 11.16 20.15 -1.58
CA TYR A 79 12.06 21.26 -1.89
C TYR A 79 11.94 22.35 -0.81
N HIS A 80 12.91 22.44 0.09
CA HIS A 80 12.86 23.26 1.29
C HIS A 80 13.38 24.71 1.10
N LEU A 81 13.82 25.07 -0.13
CA LEU A 81 14.42 26.39 -0.41
C LEU A 81 13.42 27.38 -1.04
N GLY A 82 12.15 27.07 -1.06
CA GLY A 82 11.13 27.94 -1.63
C GLY A 82 9.78 27.26 -1.78
N ASP A 83 8.82 28.03 -2.24
CA ASP A 83 7.45 27.58 -2.54
C ASP A 83 7.28 27.19 -4.02
N THR A 84 6.03 27.05 -4.47
CA THR A 84 5.69 26.68 -5.86
C THR A 84 6.19 27.65 -6.92
N SER A 85 6.46 28.93 -6.58
CA SER A 85 7.06 29.91 -7.48
C SER A 85 8.51 29.58 -7.83
N SER A 86 9.16 28.73 -7.03
CA SER A 86 10.55 28.31 -7.18
C SER A 86 10.73 27.14 -8.18
N TRP A 87 9.70 26.76 -8.92
CA TRP A 87 9.75 25.65 -9.90
C TRP A 87 10.97 25.72 -10.83
N ASN A 88 11.29 26.92 -11.32
CA ASN A 88 12.40 27.13 -12.24
C ASN A 88 13.78 27.22 -11.55
N ASN A 89 13.82 27.28 -10.22
CA ASN A 89 15.07 27.31 -9.45
C ASN A 89 15.63 25.90 -9.21
N ILE A 90 14.77 24.86 -9.31
CA ILE A 90 15.17 23.46 -9.19
C ILE A 90 15.98 23.08 -10.43
N ASN A 91 17.17 22.53 -10.21
CA ASN A 91 18.12 22.16 -11.25
C ASN A 91 18.94 20.91 -10.87
N ASN A 92 19.86 20.47 -11.74
CA ASN A 92 20.64 19.27 -11.56
C ASN A 92 21.56 19.25 -10.31
N SER A 93 21.78 20.37 -9.66
CA SER A 93 22.55 20.44 -8.41
C SER A 93 21.67 20.28 -7.17
N THR A 94 20.36 20.43 -7.30
CA THR A 94 19.41 20.39 -6.17
C THR A 94 19.45 19.06 -5.38
N PRO A 95 19.63 17.87 -5.97
CA PRO A 95 19.72 16.65 -5.21
C PRO A 95 20.83 16.62 -4.16
N ASN A 96 21.89 17.41 -4.34
CA ASN A 96 23.05 17.45 -3.43
C ASN A 96 22.75 18.12 -2.08
N ILE A 97 21.63 18.81 -1.97
CA ILE A 97 21.23 19.59 -0.78
C ILE A 97 19.95 19.10 -0.14
N LEU A 98 19.42 17.96 -0.61
CA LEU A 98 18.19 17.38 -0.08
C LEU A 98 18.42 16.79 1.32
N ILE A 99 17.43 16.98 2.17
CA ILE A 99 17.40 16.49 3.54
C ILE A 99 16.03 15.88 3.80
N ASN A 100 15.94 15.02 4.82
CA ASN A 100 14.69 14.43 5.30
C ASN A 100 13.90 13.70 4.21
N PRO A 101 14.38 12.54 3.78
CA PRO A 101 13.62 11.70 2.86
C PRO A 101 12.27 11.31 3.47
N MET A 102 11.23 11.27 2.64
CA MET A 102 9.87 10.97 3.04
C MET A 102 9.50 9.54 2.63
N TYR A 103 8.78 8.85 3.51
CA TYR A 103 8.39 7.46 3.35
C TYR A 103 6.89 7.29 3.56
N ASN A 104 6.33 6.24 2.97
CA ASN A 104 4.95 5.86 3.27
C ASN A 104 4.83 5.36 4.71
N SER A 105 3.68 5.58 5.33
CA SER A 105 3.33 4.84 6.54
C SER A 105 3.27 3.34 6.25
N ASP A 106 3.89 2.55 7.10
CA ASP A 106 3.79 1.09 7.09
C ASP A 106 2.67 0.57 8.02
N THR A 107 1.96 1.48 8.68
CA THR A 107 0.87 1.16 9.62
C THR A 107 -0.51 1.55 9.13
N ASP A 108 -0.60 2.44 8.12
CA ASP A 108 -1.86 2.95 7.60
C ASP A 108 -1.76 3.28 6.10
N TRP A 109 -2.70 2.78 5.29
CA TRP A 109 -2.80 3.10 3.87
C TRP A 109 -3.16 4.56 3.59
N GLY A 110 -3.83 5.22 4.53
CA GLY A 110 -4.28 6.61 4.42
C GLY A 110 -3.16 7.66 4.51
N TYR A 111 -1.93 7.24 4.86
CA TYR A 111 -0.78 8.12 4.99
C TYR A 111 0.35 7.69 4.05
N GLY A 112 0.44 8.33 2.90
CA GLY A 112 1.53 8.16 1.94
C GLY A 112 2.74 9.04 2.25
N ALA A 113 3.78 8.90 1.45
CA ALA A 113 5.01 9.68 1.62
C ALA A 113 4.77 11.20 1.48
N PHE A 114 3.84 11.62 0.63
CA PHE A 114 3.50 13.03 0.45
C PHE A 114 2.75 13.64 1.64
N ASP A 115 2.19 12.81 2.51
CA ASP A 115 1.48 13.24 3.71
C ASP A 115 2.42 13.47 4.92
N THR A 116 3.72 13.14 4.80
CA THR A 116 4.71 13.16 5.91
C THR A 116 4.81 14.51 6.61
N ASN A 117 4.71 15.61 5.87
CA ASN A 117 4.90 16.97 6.39
C ASN A 117 3.59 17.66 6.79
N GLN A 118 2.47 16.94 6.89
CA GLN A 118 1.21 17.52 7.33
C GLN A 118 1.31 18.10 8.75
N THR A 119 0.74 19.29 8.96
CA THR A 119 0.73 19.97 10.25
C THR A 119 -0.61 19.85 10.96
N GLY A 120 -1.54 19.11 10.39
CA GLY A 120 -2.90 18.88 10.90
C GLY A 120 -3.95 19.83 10.34
N GLY A 121 -5.20 19.65 10.74
CA GLY A 121 -6.31 20.45 10.23
C GLY A 121 -6.61 20.16 8.76
N PHE A 122 -6.41 21.14 7.91
CA PHE A 122 -6.65 21.06 6.46
C PHE A 122 -5.37 20.94 5.63
N ASP A 123 -4.24 20.75 6.28
CA ASP A 123 -2.95 20.53 5.64
C ASP A 123 -2.74 19.02 5.41
N TYR A 124 -2.56 18.64 4.15
CA TYR A 124 -2.32 17.27 3.71
C TYR A 124 -0.83 17.00 3.40
N GLY A 125 0.07 17.91 3.80
CA GLY A 125 1.51 17.79 3.58
C GLY A 125 1.97 18.19 2.17
N TRP A 126 1.17 17.91 1.14
CA TRP A 126 1.45 18.34 -0.23
C TRP A 126 0.60 19.52 -0.69
N GLY A 127 -0.43 19.88 0.09
CA GLY A 127 -1.33 20.96 -0.21
C GLY A 127 -2.39 21.15 0.86
N VAL A 128 -3.12 22.25 0.76
CA VAL A 128 -4.12 22.70 1.73
C VAL A 128 -5.53 22.57 1.17
N TYR A 129 -6.42 21.97 1.96
CA TYR A 129 -7.83 21.84 1.63
C TYR A 129 -8.58 23.15 1.85
N ASN A 130 -9.32 23.58 0.83
CA ASN A 130 -10.14 24.78 0.84
C ASN A 130 -11.60 24.41 1.13
N LEU A 131 -12.12 24.89 2.27
CA LEU A 131 -13.50 24.66 2.74
C LEU A 131 -14.58 25.24 1.83
N GLN A 132 -14.27 26.24 0.98
CA GLN A 132 -15.28 26.91 0.15
C GLN A 132 -15.59 26.13 -1.13
N ASN A 133 -14.56 25.49 -1.71
CA ASN A 133 -14.71 24.79 -2.98
C ASN A 133 -14.38 23.31 -2.91
N HIS A 134 -13.97 22.82 -1.73
CA HIS A 134 -13.63 21.42 -1.49
C HIS A 134 -12.45 20.90 -2.35
N HIS A 135 -11.55 21.80 -2.74
CA HIS A 135 -10.33 21.47 -3.46
C HIS A 135 -9.14 21.38 -2.49
N ILE A 136 -8.17 20.54 -2.81
CA ILE A 136 -6.84 20.61 -2.21
C ILE A 136 -5.95 21.33 -3.21
N ILE A 137 -5.27 22.38 -2.76
CA ILE A 137 -4.37 23.19 -3.58
C ILE A 137 -2.94 22.92 -3.12
N GLY A 138 -2.11 22.46 -4.04
CA GLY A 138 -0.72 22.15 -3.79
C GLY A 138 0.12 23.40 -3.54
N ASP A 139 0.83 23.42 -2.44
CA ASP A 139 1.67 24.51 -1.97
C ASP A 139 3.16 24.18 -1.91
N SER A 140 3.51 22.93 -2.18
CA SER A 140 4.86 22.41 -2.04
C SER A 140 5.41 21.85 -3.36
N LEU A 141 6.72 21.98 -3.55
CA LEU A 141 7.47 21.34 -4.63
C LEU A 141 8.25 20.15 -4.09
N PHE A 142 8.38 19.12 -4.93
CA PHE A 142 9.05 17.88 -4.56
C PHE A 142 10.15 17.52 -5.55
N LEU A 143 11.15 16.80 -5.04
CA LEU A 143 12.10 16.07 -5.86
C LEU A 143 11.86 14.58 -5.64
N ILE A 144 11.70 13.87 -6.74
CA ILE A 144 11.50 12.42 -6.72
C ILE A 144 12.55 11.75 -7.59
N LYS A 145 13.15 10.71 -7.05
CA LYS A 145 14.00 9.81 -7.83
C LYS A 145 13.18 8.61 -8.22
N SER A 146 12.94 8.43 -9.51
CA SER A 146 12.10 7.36 -10.03
C SER A 146 12.69 5.98 -9.76
N ILE A 147 11.88 4.94 -10.00
CA ILE A 147 12.30 3.53 -9.90
C ILE A 147 13.53 3.22 -10.76
N ASN A 148 13.72 3.91 -11.88
CA ASN A 148 14.88 3.77 -12.76
C ASN A 148 16.07 4.68 -12.37
N GLY A 149 15.97 5.38 -11.24
CA GLY A 149 17.03 6.27 -10.73
C GLY A 149 17.07 7.66 -11.33
N ASN A 150 16.07 8.06 -12.13
CA ASN A 150 16.00 9.37 -12.76
C ASN A 150 15.41 10.40 -11.81
N TRP A 151 16.13 11.50 -11.58
CA TRP A 151 15.61 12.61 -10.80
C TRP A 151 14.63 13.46 -11.59
N LYS A 152 13.47 13.75 -10.97
CA LYS A 152 12.44 14.65 -11.49
C LYS A 152 12.09 15.68 -10.43
N LYS A 153 11.70 16.86 -10.86
CA LYS A 153 10.94 17.80 -10.05
C LYS A 153 9.46 17.56 -10.27
N LEU A 154 8.66 17.65 -9.21
CA LEU A 154 7.24 17.32 -9.20
C LEU A 154 6.46 18.38 -8.43
N TRP A 155 5.32 18.79 -8.95
CA TRP A 155 4.34 19.60 -8.26
C TRP A 155 2.95 18.96 -8.37
N LEU A 156 2.40 18.60 -7.24
CA LEU A 156 0.99 18.23 -7.11
C LEU A 156 0.19 19.55 -7.09
N GLU A 157 -0.41 19.92 -8.21
CA GLU A 157 -1.02 21.25 -8.35
C GLU A 157 -2.34 21.33 -7.59
N LYS A 158 -3.20 20.29 -7.70
CA LYS A 158 -4.47 20.20 -6.95
C LYS A 158 -5.13 18.84 -7.02
N LYS A 159 -6.10 18.61 -6.12
CA LYS A 159 -7.11 17.57 -6.23
C LYS A 159 -8.49 18.22 -6.28
N VAL A 160 -9.28 17.89 -7.30
CA VAL A 160 -10.62 18.45 -7.54
C VAL A 160 -11.57 17.32 -7.91
N SER A 161 -12.63 17.11 -7.13
CA SER A 161 -13.66 16.09 -7.43
C SER A 161 -13.08 14.70 -7.73
N GLY A 162 -12.03 14.29 -6.98
CA GLY A 162 -11.37 13.02 -7.16
C GLY A 162 -10.34 12.95 -8.30
N GLU A 163 -10.13 14.06 -9.03
CA GLU A 163 -9.07 14.18 -10.03
C GLU A 163 -7.81 14.81 -9.41
N TYR A 164 -6.68 14.12 -9.51
CA TYR A 164 -5.35 14.66 -9.19
C TYR A 164 -4.76 15.31 -10.43
N GLN A 165 -4.33 16.55 -10.28
CA GLN A 165 -3.65 17.33 -11.31
C GLN A 165 -2.24 17.64 -10.83
N PHE A 166 -1.25 17.26 -11.62
CA PHE A 166 0.16 17.44 -11.27
C PHE A 166 1.02 17.64 -12.50
N LYS A 167 2.18 18.22 -12.29
CA LYS A 167 3.20 18.31 -13.34
C LYS A 167 4.56 17.86 -12.82
N TYR A 168 5.36 17.37 -13.73
CA TYR A 168 6.73 16.98 -13.47
C TYR A 168 7.63 17.28 -14.67
N ALA A 169 8.94 17.38 -14.41
CA ALA A 169 9.94 17.61 -15.43
C ALA A 169 11.28 17.02 -15.01
N ASN A 170 12.21 16.92 -15.94
CA ASN A 170 13.61 16.74 -15.58
C ASN A 170 14.09 17.95 -14.75
N LEU A 171 15.16 17.78 -13.98
CA LEU A 171 15.65 18.86 -13.11
C LEU A 171 16.12 20.09 -13.88
N ASP A 172 16.59 19.90 -15.11
CA ASP A 172 16.96 20.99 -16.03
C ASP A 172 15.78 21.70 -16.69
N GLY A 173 14.56 21.27 -16.37
CA GLY A 173 13.30 21.82 -16.91
C GLY A 173 12.87 21.20 -18.24
N THR A 174 13.65 20.29 -18.83
CA THR A 174 13.24 19.58 -20.05
C THR A 174 12.17 18.54 -19.76
N ASN A 175 11.43 18.15 -20.80
CA ASN A 175 10.37 17.14 -20.73
C ASN A 175 9.33 17.45 -19.63
N GLU A 176 8.91 18.71 -19.52
CA GLU A 176 7.82 19.08 -18.63
C GLU A 176 6.51 18.47 -19.16
N ILE A 177 5.82 17.75 -18.28
CA ILE A 177 4.56 17.06 -18.57
C ILE A 177 3.56 17.43 -17.48
N SER A 178 2.35 17.81 -17.87
CA SER A 178 1.19 17.95 -16.99
C SER A 178 0.29 16.73 -17.15
N GLN A 179 -0.21 16.20 -16.04
CA GLN A 179 -1.05 15.04 -15.98
C GLN A 179 -2.30 15.25 -15.13
N ASN A 180 -3.38 14.61 -15.55
CA ASN A 180 -4.63 14.53 -14.80
C ASN A 180 -4.99 13.06 -14.61
N ILE A 181 -5.25 12.65 -13.37
CA ILE A 181 -5.69 11.30 -13.05
C ILE A 181 -7.02 11.37 -12.31
N LEU A 182 -8.10 10.96 -12.98
CA LEU A 182 -9.42 10.83 -12.36
C LEU A 182 -9.48 9.52 -11.57
N ALA A 183 -9.03 9.58 -10.30
CA ALA A 183 -8.92 8.41 -9.44
C ALA A 183 -10.27 7.75 -9.15
N THR A 184 -11.37 8.52 -9.18
CA THR A 184 -12.73 7.98 -8.98
C THR A 184 -13.19 6.98 -10.05
N ASN A 185 -12.52 6.93 -11.20
CA ASN A 185 -12.77 5.88 -12.20
C ASN A 185 -12.33 4.48 -11.70
N TYR A 186 -11.57 4.43 -10.61
CA TYR A 186 -11.00 3.23 -10.01
C TYR A 186 -11.45 3.07 -8.55
N ALA A 187 -12.65 3.56 -8.22
CA ALA A 187 -13.15 3.62 -6.83
C ALA A 187 -13.38 2.24 -6.18
N ASP A 188 -13.37 1.17 -6.94
CA ASP A 188 -13.40 -0.22 -6.47
C ASP A 188 -12.03 -0.77 -6.05
N LYS A 189 -10.96 0.02 -6.23
CA LYS A 189 -9.56 -0.29 -5.87
C LYS A 189 -9.06 0.65 -4.78
N ARG A 190 -7.90 0.35 -4.20
CA ARG A 190 -7.29 1.24 -3.19
C ARG A 190 -6.50 2.37 -3.81
N PHE A 191 -5.75 2.05 -4.87
CA PHE A 191 -4.88 3.00 -5.54
C PHE A 191 -4.95 2.84 -7.06
N ILE A 192 -4.68 3.95 -7.74
CA ILE A 192 -4.30 4.00 -9.14
C ILE A 192 -2.85 4.44 -9.23
N TYR A 193 -2.08 3.76 -10.04
CA TYR A 193 -0.63 3.88 -10.08
C TYR A 193 -0.15 4.68 -11.28
N PHE A 194 1.07 5.20 -11.20
CA PHE A 194 1.67 5.98 -12.27
C PHE A 194 3.17 5.76 -12.36
N SER A 195 3.68 5.61 -13.59
CA SER A 195 5.11 5.62 -13.90
C SER A 195 5.53 6.97 -14.46
N LEU A 196 6.44 7.65 -13.76
CA LEU A 196 6.98 8.95 -14.18
C LEU A 196 7.87 8.84 -15.42
N ASP A 197 8.64 7.75 -15.52
CA ASP A 197 9.56 7.57 -16.65
C ASP A 197 8.83 7.19 -17.95
N ASN A 198 7.76 6.39 -17.83
CA ASN A 198 6.97 5.93 -18.97
C ASN A 198 5.78 6.84 -19.27
N ASN A 199 5.42 7.75 -18.35
CA ASN A 199 4.24 8.60 -18.44
C ASN A 199 2.94 7.79 -18.61
N ILE A 200 2.75 6.75 -17.80
CA ILE A 200 1.64 5.80 -17.94
C ILE A 200 0.89 5.69 -16.62
N VAL A 201 -0.44 5.81 -16.69
CA VAL A 201 -1.37 5.42 -15.62
C VAL A 201 -1.54 3.90 -15.67
N MET A 202 -1.44 3.23 -14.52
CA MET A 202 -1.49 1.77 -14.44
C MET A 202 -2.56 1.32 -13.48
N ASP A 203 -3.49 0.54 -14.00
CA ASP A 203 -4.49 -0.19 -13.25
C ASP A 203 -3.92 -1.59 -12.90
N ARG A 204 -3.20 -1.67 -11.77
CA ARG A 204 -2.36 -2.82 -11.47
C ARG A 204 -2.79 -3.65 -10.25
N GLU A 205 -3.65 -3.15 -9.39
CA GLU A 205 -4.14 -3.95 -8.26
C GLU A 205 -5.52 -4.55 -8.52
N PRO A 206 -5.88 -5.68 -7.89
CA PRO A 206 -7.23 -6.23 -7.99
C PRO A 206 -8.25 -5.33 -7.28
N ILE A 207 -9.54 -5.59 -7.51
CA ILE A 207 -10.62 -4.93 -6.79
C ILE A 207 -10.43 -5.14 -5.28
N SER A 208 -10.66 -4.09 -4.47
CA SER A 208 -10.39 -4.10 -3.03
C SER A 208 -11.07 -5.23 -2.27
N SER A 209 -12.23 -5.71 -2.74
CA SER A 209 -12.95 -6.84 -2.14
C SER A 209 -12.42 -8.21 -2.52
N GLU A 210 -11.43 -8.30 -3.41
CA GLU A 210 -10.88 -9.55 -3.91
C GLU A 210 -9.58 -9.98 -3.22
N TRP A 211 -9.07 -9.16 -2.29
CA TRP A 211 -7.86 -9.50 -1.54
C TRP A 211 -7.92 -9.03 -0.10
N ASP A 212 -7.28 -9.77 0.78
CA ASP A 212 -7.23 -9.52 2.22
C ASP A 212 -5.84 -9.06 2.66
N ILE A 213 -4.79 -9.63 2.07
CA ILE A 213 -3.39 -9.32 2.39
C ILE A 213 -2.55 -9.18 1.12
N THR A 214 -1.46 -8.43 1.21
CA THR A 214 -0.48 -8.32 0.12
C THR A 214 0.92 -8.63 0.60
N PHE A 215 1.64 -9.41 -0.18
CA PHE A 215 3.06 -9.70 0.01
C PHE A 215 3.87 -8.71 -0.83
N THR A 216 4.68 -7.88 -0.20
CA THR A 216 5.38 -6.81 -0.90
C THR A 216 6.67 -6.39 -0.21
N LYS A 217 7.48 -5.56 -0.88
CA LYS A 217 8.54 -4.78 -0.24
C LYS A 217 8.00 -3.42 0.17
N TYR A 218 8.42 -2.95 1.33
CA TYR A 218 8.09 -1.62 1.84
C TYR A 218 9.19 -1.12 2.78
N ILE A 219 9.14 0.17 3.15
CA ILE A 219 10.01 0.73 4.17
C ILE A 219 9.30 0.68 5.52
N THR A 220 10.01 0.27 6.55
CA THR A 220 9.61 0.40 7.96
C THR A 220 10.71 1.09 8.75
N LEU A 221 10.37 1.71 9.88
CA LEU A 221 11.35 2.35 10.74
C LEU A 221 11.83 1.37 11.82
N VAL A 222 13.06 0.91 11.71
CA VAL A 222 13.72 0.10 12.74
C VAL A 222 14.63 0.99 13.56
N GLN A 223 14.31 1.19 14.83
CA GLN A 223 15.01 2.13 15.73
C GLN A 223 15.11 3.55 15.15
N GLY A 224 14.06 4.00 14.46
CA GLY A 224 14.01 5.31 13.83
C GLY A 224 14.74 5.44 12.49
N MET A 225 15.36 4.37 12.00
CA MET A 225 16.03 4.33 10.69
C MET A 225 15.18 3.61 9.65
N PRO A 226 15.08 4.14 8.42
CA PRO A 226 14.35 3.48 7.34
C PRO A 226 15.03 2.17 6.95
N TYR A 227 14.26 1.11 6.91
CA TYR A 227 14.73 -0.23 6.57
C TYR A 227 13.81 -0.90 5.57
N ALA A 228 14.35 -1.30 4.43
CA ALA A 228 13.59 -1.98 3.40
C ALA A 228 13.36 -3.45 3.77
N VAL A 229 12.12 -3.83 3.93
CA VAL A 229 11.71 -5.19 4.32
C VAL A 229 10.82 -5.82 3.24
N THR A 230 10.74 -7.13 3.27
CA THR A 230 9.73 -7.91 2.56
C THR A 230 8.82 -8.53 3.59
N GLY A 231 7.54 -8.21 3.52
CA GLY A 231 6.55 -8.64 4.49
C GLY A 231 5.14 -8.68 3.94
N VAL A 232 4.19 -8.66 4.85
CA VAL A 232 2.75 -8.80 4.57
C VAL A 232 2.02 -7.60 5.16
N LEU A 233 1.22 -6.94 4.34
CA LEU A 233 0.34 -5.85 4.77
C LEU A 233 -1.12 -6.27 4.55
N SER A 234 -1.99 -5.97 5.52
CA SER A 234 -3.43 -6.23 5.39
C SER A 234 -4.12 -5.14 4.58
N ASN A 235 -5.24 -5.50 3.94
CA ASN A 235 -6.10 -4.54 3.26
C ASN A 235 -6.88 -3.70 4.27
N VAL A 236 -7.46 -2.59 3.82
CA VAL A 236 -8.36 -1.78 4.66
C VAL A 236 -9.62 -2.58 5.01
N GLY A 237 -9.99 -2.50 6.29
CA GLY A 237 -11.14 -3.23 6.83
C GLY A 237 -10.84 -4.68 7.19
N ILE A 238 -9.62 -5.15 6.95
CA ILE A 238 -9.14 -6.44 7.43
C ILE A 238 -8.48 -6.24 8.79
N GLU A 239 -8.91 -7.01 9.77
CA GLU A 239 -8.34 -7.03 11.10
C GLU A 239 -7.47 -8.28 11.27
N VAL A 240 -6.34 -8.14 11.92
CA VAL A 240 -5.38 -9.23 12.12
C VAL A 240 -5.06 -9.37 13.59
N ALA A 241 -5.09 -10.61 14.10
CA ALA A 241 -4.59 -10.92 15.43
C ALA A 241 -3.35 -11.81 15.36
N GLN A 242 -2.30 -11.43 16.11
CA GLN A 242 -1.08 -12.23 16.26
C GLN A 242 -1.17 -13.09 17.52
N ALA A 243 -0.84 -14.37 17.40
CA ALA A 243 -0.73 -15.31 18.49
C ALA A 243 0.71 -15.82 18.61
N ASP A 244 1.38 -15.45 19.70
CA ASP A 244 2.75 -15.87 20.02
C ASP A 244 2.80 -17.00 21.05
N ASN A 245 3.92 -17.71 21.10
CA ASN A 245 4.18 -18.83 22.02
C ASN A 245 3.19 -19.97 21.87
N VAL A 246 2.67 -20.18 20.68
CA VAL A 246 1.74 -21.25 20.34
C VAL A 246 2.52 -22.54 20.07
N SER A 247 2.30 -23.57 20.89
CA SER A 247 3.04 -24.84 20.76
C SER A 247 2.69 -25.65 19.49
N SER A 248 1.52 -25.39 18.90
CA SER A 248 1.04 -26.08 17.70
C SER A 248 0.24 -25.13 16.82
N PRO A 249 0.89 -24.19 16.08
CA PRO A 249 0.20 -23.17 15.29
C PRO A 249 -0.80 -23.71 14.27
N LEU A 250 -0.49 -24.83 13.63
CA LEU A 250 -1.38 -25.44 12.62
C LEU A 250 -2.71 -25.96 13.20
N ASN A 251 -2.78 -26.16 14.51
CA ASN A 251 -3.97 -26.68 15.19
C ASN A 251 -4.55 -25.65 16.17
N TYR A 252 -3.99 -24.45 16.22
CA TYR A 252 -4.42 -23.40 17.14
C TYR A 252 -5.63 -22.65 16.58
N THR A 253 -6.74 -22.65 17.33
CA THR A 253 -8.02 -22.10 16.89
C THR A 253 -8.61 -21.08 17.85
N ASP A 254 -7.95 -20.79 18.97
CA ASP A 254 -8.45 -19.86 19.98
C ASP A 254 -8.12 -18.41 19.60
N TYR A 255 -8.82 -17.90 18.58
CA TYR A 255 -8.69 -16.50 18.15
C TYR A 255 -9.28 -15.52 19.17
N THR A 256 -10.18 -15.98 20.06
CA THR A 256 -10.85 -15.10 21.05
C THR A 256 -9.93 -14.65 22.17
N ALA A 257 -8.78 -15.32 22.34
CA ALA A 257 -7.76 -14.94 23.32
C ALA A 257 -6.85 -13.79 22.82
N HIS A 258 -7.02 -13.30 21.60
CA HIS A 258 -6.13 -12.32 20.97
C HIS A 258 -6.88 -11.08 20.53
N ASN A 259 -6.20 -9.92 20.58
CA ASN A 259 -6.75 -8.67 20.09
C ASN A 259 -6.55 -8.57 18.58
N PHE A 260 -7.61 -8.20 17.89
CA PHE A 260 -7.56 -7.88 16.47
C PHE A 260 -7.18 -6.42 16.28
N GLU A 261 -6.21 -6.17 15.41
CA GLU A 261 -5.66 -4.85 15.10
C GLU A 261 -5.95 -4.50 13.65
N GLN A 262 -6.23 -3.22 13.40
CA GLN A 262 -6.43 -2.67 12.05
C GLN A 262 -5.13 -2.15 11.43
N THR A 263 -4.04 -2.18 12.17
CA THR A 263 -2.73 -1.76 11.70
C THR A 263 -2.29 -2.68 10.57
N ILE A 264 -2.00 -2.11 9.41
CA ILE A 264 -1.80 -2.89 8.18
C ILE A 264 -0.56 -3.79 8.22
N ASN A 265 0.42 -3.49 9.06
CA ASN A 265 1.63 -4.28 9.23
C ASN A 265 1.59 -5.21 10.45
N THR A 266 0.40 -5.57 10.96
CA THR A 266 0.28 -6.51 12.10
C THR A 266 0.93 -7.87 11.80
N ILE A 267 0.88 -8.37 10.57
CA ILE A 267 1.70 -9.51 10.15
C ILE A 267 3.14 -9.03 9.90
N GLY A 268 3.28 -7.95 9.15
CA GLY A 268 4.55 -7.27 8.93
C GLY A 268 5.64 -8.14 8.32
N TYR A 269 6.84 -8.00 8.82
CA TYR A 269 8.03 -8.71 8.34
C TYR A 269 8.70 -9.58 9.41
N ASP A 270 8.35 -9.43 10.67
CA ASP A 270 9.03 -10.00 11.84
C ASP A 270 8.56 -11.43 12.20
N TRP A 271 7.65 -12.01 11.40
CA TRP A 271 7.30 -13.43 11.46
C TRP A 271 8.48 -14.35 11.09
N LYS A 272 9.57 -13.76 10.62
CA LYS A 272 10.84 -14.44 10.31
C LYS A 272 12.02 -13.61 10.79
N SER A 273 13.12 -14.27 11.12
CA SER A 273 14.41 -13.65 11.46
C SER A 273 15.51 -14.14 10.52
N TYR A 274 16.57 -13.33 10.35
CA TYR A 274 17.72 -13.73 9.54
C TYR A 274 18.82 -14.30 10.46
N GLN A 275 19.15 -15.58 10.25
CA GLN A 275 20.19 -16.32 10.99
C GLN A 275 21.16 -17.00 10.02
N GLY A 276 21.67 -16.25 9.00
CA GLY A 276 22.42 -16.82 7.86
C GLY A 276 21.49 -17.31 6.75
N SER A 277 20.25 -17.66 7.08
CA SER A 277 19.08 -17.84 6.23
C SER A 277 17.86 -17.30 6.97
N TYR A 278 16.74 -17.08 6.26
CA TYR A 278 15.49 -16.72 6.93
C TYR A 278 14.90 -17.93 7.66
N VAL A 279 14.60 -17.73 8.94
CA VAL A 279 13.97 -18.72 9.81
C VAL A 279 12.62 -18.16 10.27
N VAL A 280 11.56 -18.88 9.99
CA VAL A 280 10.19 -18.56 10.43
C VAL A 280 10.09 -18.80 11.93
N ASP A 281 9.33 -17.96 12.66
CA ASP A 281 8.99 -18.24 14.05
C ASP A 281 8.02 -19.44 14.11
N PRO A 282 8.45 -20.59 14.62
CA PRO A 282 7.64 -21.81 14.61
C PRO A 282 6.49 -21.79 15.64
N ASN A 283 6.47 -20.80 16.52
CA ASN A 283 5.50 -20.67 17.62
C ASN A 283 4.56 -19.47 17.43
N ARG A 284 4.47 -18.94 16.23
CA ARG A 284 3.61 -17.81 15.89
C ARG A 284 2.61 -18.20 14.81
N CYS A 285 1.37 -17.73 14.96
CA CYS A 285 0.36 -17.75 13.90
C CYS A 285 -0.46 -16.45 13.92
N TYR A 286 -1.24 -16.25 12.86
CA TYR A 286 -2.09 -15.09 12.69
C TYR A 286 -3.50 -15.50 12.36
N PHE A 287 -4.48 -14.74 12.83
CA PHE A 287 -5.88 -14.79 12.43
C PHE A 287 -6.18 -13.55 11.59
N VAL A 288 -6.79 -13.76 10.44
CA VAL A 288 -7.14 -12.72 9.46
C VAL A 288 -8.63 -12.78 9.16
#